data_76a89d6de41ea05205e4d7bb21be1e28
#
_entry.id   76a89d6de41ea05205e4d7bb21be1e28
#
_cell.length_a   1.000
_cell.length_b   1.000
_cell.length_c   1.000
_cell.angle_alpha   90.00
_cell.angle_beta   90.00
_cell.angle_gamma   90.00
#
_symmetry.space_group_name_H-M   'P 1'
#
loop_
_entity.id
_entity.type
_entity.pdbx_description
1 polymer ?
#
loop_
_entity_poly.entity_id
_entity_poly.type
_entity_poly.pdbx_seq_one_letter_code
_entity_poly.pdbx_strand_id
1 'polypeptide(L)'
;ERAELARALAPEGGLGPQRSAFLRNWTAAFMAVRRGGTDDDALLELLCGAKDLGLLPSELPWARELEEVLHSRLDAVAAGAEASRLSRTLRWLDALWNANLLAGSWRLRDFHARWSSRLAAAGPSTEKDACRALGERLGLAESLLEDAR
;
A
#
# COMPACT_ATOMS: atom_id res chain seq x y z
N GLU A 1 10.46 14.79 -14.39
CA GLU A 1 9.03 14.37 -14.50
C GLU A 1 8.66 14.00 -15.94
N ARG A 2 8.77 14.93 -16.91
CA ARG A 2 8.50 14.65 -18.34
C ARG A 2 9.52 13.68 -18.96
N ALA A 3 10.77 13.71 -18.53
CA ALA A 3 11.82 12.82 -19.05
C ALA A 3 11.69 11.37 -18.55
N GLU A 4 11.17 11.15 -17.37
CA GLU A 4 10.88 9.80 -16.84
C GLU A 4 9.66 9.17 -17.54
N LEU A 5 8.63 9.99 -17.78
CA LEU A 5 7.48 9.57 -18.60
C LEU A 5 7.92 9.24 -20.05
N ALA A 6 8.82 10.03 -20.63
CA ALA A 6 9.31 9.79 -21.99
C ALA A 6 10.15 8.51 -22.10
N ARG A 7 10.90 8.13 -21.06
CA ARG A 7 11.65 6.85 -21.03
C ARG A 7 10.73 5.64 -20.87
N ALA A 8 9.67 5.79 -20.08
CA ALA A 8 8.64 4.76 -19.92
C ALA A 8 7.77 4.58 -21.18
N LEU A 9 7.78 5.56 -22.08
CA LEU A 9 6.99 5.58 -23.33
C LEU A 9 7.79 5.11 -24.56
N ALA A 10 9.04 4.65 -24.41
CA ALA A 10 9.83 4.14 -25.54
C ALA A 10 9.15 2.88 -26.11
N PRO A 11 8.89 2.85 -27.43
CA PRO A 11 8.14 1.78 -28.05
C PRO A 11 9.00 0.52 -28.21
N GLU A 12 8.78 -0.44 -27.35
CA GLU A 12 9.25 -1.81 -27.59
C GLU A 12 8.07 -2.74 -27.78
N GLY A 13 7.77 -3.08 -29.03
CA GLY A 13 6.77 -4.08 -29.41
C GLY A 13 5.31 -3.65 -29.29
N GLY A 14 4.37 -4.46 -29.80
CA GLY A 14 2.94 -4.16 -29.99
C GLY A 14 2.11 -3.79 -28.74
N LEU A 15 2.72 -3.67 -27.55
CA LEU A 15 2.09 -3.22 -26.32
C LEU A 15 2.34 -1.73 -26.01
N GLY A 16 3.07 -1.00 -26.87
CA GLY A 16 3.42 0.40 -26.64
C GLY A 16 2.21 1.32 -26.38
N PRO A 17 1.15 1.31 -27.23
CA PRO A 17 -0.04 2.10 -27.01
C PRO A 17 -0.79 1.76 -25.72
N GLN A 18 -0.86 0.46 -25.37
CA GLN A 18 -1.53 -0.02 -24.15
C GLN A 18 -0.78 0.41 -22.91
N ARG A 19 0.55 0.29 -22.91
CA ARG A 19 1.41 0.77 -21.82
C ARG A 19 1.31 2.29 -21.64
N SER A 20 1.27 3.03 -22.73
CA SER A 20 1.10 4.49 -22.69
C SER A 20 -0.23 4.89 -22.10
N ALA A 21 -1.33 4.24 -22.49
CA ALA A 21 -2.64 4.47 -21.92
C ALA A 21 -2.68 4.11 -20.42
N PHE A 22 -2.08 2.99 -20.06
CA PHE A 22 -1.96 2.56 -18.68
C PHE A 22 -1.22 3.60 -17.82
N LEU A 23 -0.06 4.07 -18.27
CA LEU A 23 0.75 5.03 -17.53
C LEU A 23 0.05 6.40 -17.38
N ARG A 24 -0.74 6.82 -18.36
CA ARG A 24 -1.59 8.02 -18.22
C ARG A 24 -2.65 7.83 -17.14
N ASN A 25 -3.34 6.71 -17.16
CA ASN A 25 -4.37 6.39 -16.17
C ASN A 25 -3.77 6.22 -14.77
N TRP A 26 -2.62 5.57 -14.68
CA TRP A 26 -1.84 5.43 -13.45
C TRP A 26 -1.48 6.80 -12.85
N THR A 27 -0.90 7.69 -13.63
CA THR A 27 -0.53 9.03 -13.19
C THR A 27 -1.74 9.83 -12.73
N ALA A 28 -2.85 9.78 -13.47
CA ALA A 28 -4.08 10.46 -13.09
C ALA A 28 -4.66 9.94 -11.78
N ALA A 29 -4.70 8.62 -11.60
CA ALA A 29 -5.19 7.97 -10.38
C ALA A 29 -4.29 8.30 -9.17
N PHE A 30 -2.98 8.25 -9.34
CA PHE A 30 -2.02 8.63 -8.29
C PHE A 30 -2.18 10.10 -7.87
N MET A 31 -2.29 11.01 -8.82
CA MET A 31 -2.48 12.43 -8.53
C MET A 31 -3.80 12.71 -7.81
N ALA A 32 -4.86 11.99 -8.13
CA ALA A 32 -6.14 12.06 -7.41
C ALA A 32 -5.99 11.63 -5.95
N VAL A 33 -5.30 10.53 -5.68
CA VAL A 33 -5.02 10.05 -4.32
C VAL A 33 -4.16 11.04 -3.55
N ARG A 34 -3.12 11.58 -4.17
CA ARG A 34 -2.22 12.56 -3.56
C ARG A 34 -2.92 13.85 -3.16
N ARG A 35 -3.95 14.26 -3.90
CA ARG A 35 -4.78 15.43 -3.59
C ARG A 35 -5.82 15.18 -2.48
N GLY A 36 -5.80 14.01 -1.85
CA GLY A 36 -6.75 13.63 -0.82
C GLY A 36 -8.05 13.06 -1.37
N GLY A 37 -8.06 12.64 -2.63
CA GLY A 37 -9.17 11.91 -3.23
C GLY A 37 -9.47 10.61 -2.49
N THR A 38 -10.71 10.19 -2.49
CA THR A 38 -11.18 8.99 -1.80
C THR A 38 -11.26 7.76 -2.70
N ASP A 39 -11.05 7.93 -4.00
CA ASP A 39 -11.10 6.84 -4.97
C ASP A 39 -9.74 6.13 -5.10
N ASP A 40 -9.45 5.33 -4.09
CA ASP A 40 -8.26 4.49 -4.07
C ASP A 40 -8.42 3.24 -4.96
N ASP A 41 -9.65 2.86 -5.29
CA ASP A 41 -9.95 1.61 -5.99
C ASP A 41 -9.37 1.61 -7.41
N ALA A 42 -9.47 2.73 -8.12
CA ALA A 42 -8.88 2.88 -9.45
C ALA A 42 -7.37 2.65 -9.45
N LEU A 43 -6.66 3.16 -8.45
CA LEU A 43 -5.21 2.98 -8.34
C LEU A 43 -4.84 1.53 -7.99
N LEU A 44 -5.61 0.90 -7.10
CA LEU A 44 -5.40 -0.50 -6.73
C LEU A 44 -5.68 -1.45 -7.90
N GLU A 45 -6.72 -1.20 -8.69
CA GLU A 45 -7.01 -1.96 -9.91
C GLU A 45 -5.88 -1.84 -10.94
N LEU A 46 -5.37 -0.64 -11.15
CA LEU A 46 -4.24 -0.41 -12.03
C LEU A 46 -2.98 -1.12 -11.54
N LEU A 47 -2.71 -1.12 -10.24
CA LEU A 47 -1.59 -1.83 -9.64
C LEU A 47 -1.68 -3.34 -9.91
N CYS A 48 -2.86 -3.92 -9.78
CA CYS A 48 -3.10 -5.32 -10.12
C CYS A 48 -2.91 -5.59 -11.63
N GLY A 49 -3.35 -4.67 -12.48
CA GLY A 49 -3.26 -4.79 -13.95
C GLY A 49 -1.86 -4.56 -14.54
N ALA A 50 -0.95 -3.96 -13.79
CA ALA A 50 0.40 -3.68 -14.28
C ALA A 50 1.16 -4.94 -14.72
N LYS A 51 0.97 -6.03 -14.01
CA LYS A 51 1.56 -7.34 -14.29
C LYS A 51 1.16 -7.88 -15.66
N ASP A 52 -0.10 -7.71 -16.04
CA ASP A 52 -0.64 -8.21 -17.32
C ASP A 52 -0.02 -7.48 -18.52
N LEU A 53 0.47 -6.28 -18.30
CA LEU A 53 1.18 -5.48 -19.30
C LEU A 53 2.70 -5.68 -19.26
N GLY A 54 3.19 -6.62 -18.44
CA GLY A 54 4.62 -6.87 -18.28
C GLY A 54 5.36 -5.68 -17.63
N LEU A 55 4.66 -4.86 -16.88
CA LEU A 55 5.24 -3.78 -16.09
C LEU A 55 5.57 -4.30 -14.70
N LEU A 56 6.81 -4.16 -14.28
CA LEU A 56 7.17 -4.42 -12.89
C LEU A 56 6.62 -3.28 -12.02
N PRO A 57 5.91 -3.57 -10.93
CA PRO A 57 5.36 -2.53 -10.07
C PRO A 57 6.41 -1.55 -9.55
N SER A 58 7.64 -2.03 -9.30
CA SER A 58 8.77 -1.18 -8.88
C SER A 58 9.25 -0.18 -9.95
N GLU A 59 8.90 -0.41 -11.21
CA GLU A 59 9.23 0.47 -12.34
C GLU A 59 8.16 1.51 -12.62
N LEU A 60 7.01 1.42 -11.93
CA LEU A 60 5.93 2.38 -12.09
C LEU A 60 6.36 3.76 -11.59
N PRO A 61 6.02 4.84 -12.30
CA PRO A 61 6.17 6.19 -11.78
C PRO A 61 5.49 6.32 -10.40
N TRP A 62 6.10 7.03 -9.49
CA TRP A 62 5.54 7.31 -8.16
C TRP A 62 5.43 6.09 -7.21
N ALA A 63 6.08 4.96 -7.53
CA ALA A 63 6.03 3.77 -6.68
C ALA A 63 6.53 4.06 -5.25
N ARG A 64 7.60 4.83 -5.12
CA ARG A 64 8.17 5.23 -3.83
C ARG A 64 7.25 6.19 -3.08
N GLU A 65 6.68 7.16 -3.77
CA GLU A 65 5.75 8.12 -3.20
C GLU A 65 4.45 7.42 -2.74
N LEU A 66 4.05 6.38 -3.46
CA LEU A 66 2.91 5.54 -3.08
C LEU A 66 3.16 4.80 -1.76
N GLU A 67 4.37 4.28 -1.59
CA GLU A 67 4.81 3.66 -0.33
C GLU A 67 4.76 4.68 0.83
N GLU A 68 5.24 5.90 0.61
CA GLU A 68 5.18 6.96 1.62
C GLU A 68 3.74 7.36 1.98
N VAL A 69 2.83 7.41 1.01
CA VAL A 69 1.40 7.64 1.27
C VAL A 69 0.82 6.53 2.15
N LEU A 70 1.15 5.26 1.86
CA LEU A 70 0.72 4.15 2.71
C LEU A 70 1.24 4.30 4.14
N HIS A 71 2.53 4.56 4.32
CA HIS A 71 3.11 4.69 5.65
C HIS A 71 2.49 5.85 6.45
N SER A 72 2.19 6.96 5.79
CA SER A 72 1.44 8.05 6.43
C SER A 72 0.05 7.61 6.91
N ARG A 73 -0.65 6.78 6.14
CA ARG A 73 -1.95 6.22 6.54
C ARG A 73 -1.83 5.22 7.69
N LEU A 74 -0.81 4.38 7.66
CA LEU A 74 -0.53 3.44 8.75
C LEU A 74 -0.21 4.19 10.06
N ASP A 75 0.57 5.26 9.99
CA ASP A 75 0.84 6.10 11.15
C ASP A 75 -0.43 6.70 11.75
N ALA A 76 -1.36 7.14 10.90
CA ALA A 76 -2.66 7.63 11.34
C ALA A 76 -3.50 6.53 12.01
N VAL A 77 -3.47 5.30 11.51
CA VAL A 77 -4.13 4.14 12.14
C VAL A 77 -3.50 3.84 13.50
N ALA A 78 -2.18 3.81 13.61
CA ALA A 78 -1.49 3.58 14.88
C ALA A 78 -1.81 4.66 15.91
N ALA A 79 -2.04 5.89 15.49
CA ALA A 79 -2.44 7.01 16.33
C ALA A 79 -3.94 7.00 16.72
N GLY A 80 -4.71 6.03 16.24
CA GLY A 80 -6.14 5.91 16.58
C GLY A 80 -7.08 6.66 15.65
N ALA A 81 -6.67 6.92 14.40
CA ALA A 81 -7.55 7.49 13.39
C ALA A 81 -8.75 6.58 13.08
N GLU A 82 -9.81 7.17 12.55
CA GLU A 82 -11.13 6.57 12.35
C GLU A 82 -11.09 5.14 11.74
N ALA A 83 -11.88 4.25 12.34
CA ALA A 83 -12.02 2.86 11.90
C ALA A 83 -12.47 2.70 10.44
N SER A 84 -13.18 3.67 9.87
CA SER A 84 -13.60 3.69 8.48
C SER A 84 -12.43 3.73 7.49
N ARG A 85 -11.29 4.22 7.91
CA ARG A 85 -10.06 4.27 7.09
C ARG A 85 -9.22 3.00 7.21
N LEU A 86 -9.41 2.21 8.26
CA LEU A 86 -8.63 1.00 8.51
C LEU A 86 -8.76 0.01 7.36
N SER A 87 -9.97 -0.36 6.99
CA SER A 87 -10.25 -1.34 5.91
C SER A 87 -9.57 -0.93 4.60
N ARG A 88 -9.66 0.35 4.24
CA ARG A 88 -9.04 0.91 3.04
C ARG A 88 -7.51 0.88 3.13
N THR A 89 -6.96 1.25 4.27
CA THR A 89 -5.51 1.22 4.51
C THR A 89 -4.95 -0.20 4.45
N LEU A 90 -5.67 -1.19 4.98
CA LEU A 90 -5.28 -2.59 4.91
C LEU A 90 -5.35 -3.13 3.47
N ARG A 91 -6.32 -2.73 2.66
CA ARG A 91 -6.36 -3.07 1.22
C ARG A 91 -5.14 -2.52 0.48
N TRP A 92 -4.72 -1.31 0.80
CA TRP A 92 -3.49 -0.72 0.29
C TRP A 92 -2.26 -1.50 0.69
N LEU A 93 -2.16 -1.86 1.97
CA LEU A 93 -1.07 -2.67 2.50
C LEU A 93 -0.97 -4.00 1.74
N ASP A 94 -2.09 -4.68 1.55
CA ASP A 94 -2.14 -5.95 0.82
C ASP A 94 -1.72 -5.79 -0.64
N ALA A 95 -2.24 -4.79 -1.33
CA ALA A 95 -1.92 -4.55 -2.73
C ALA A 95 -0.43 -4.23 -2.94
N LEU A 96 0.15 -3.36 -2.11
CA LEU A 96 1.56 -2.98 -2.20
C LEU A 96 2.48 -4.13 -1.75
N TRP A 97 2.06 -4.93 -0.77
CA TRP A 97 2.78 -6.13 -0.36
C TRP A 97 2.85 -7.15 -1.48
N ASN A 98 1.70 -7.46 -2.09
CA ASN A 98 1.62 -8.42 -3.19
C ASN A 98 2.35 -7.94 -4.45
N ALA A 99 2.45 -6.64 -4.65
CA ALA A 99 3.24 -6.03 -5.71
C ALA A 99 4.74 -5.94 -5.41
N ASN A 100 5.16 -6.39 -4.23
CA ASN A 100 6.55 -6.31 -3.76
C ASN A 100 7.13 -4.88 -3.77
N LEU A 101 6.29 -3.90 -3.47
CA LEU A 101 6.67 -2.48 -3.43
C LEU A 101 7.09 -2.01 -2.03
N LEU A 102 6.80 -2.78 -0.99
CA LEU A 102 7.15 -2.42 0.38
C LEU A 102 8.61 -2.76 0.64
N ALA A 103 9.46 -1.77 0.54
CA ALA A 103 10.87 -1.88 0.90
C ALA A 103 11.04 -1.79 2.43
N GLY A 104 11.60 -2.83 3.02
CA GLY A 104 11.94 -2.82 4.43
C GLY A 104 10.80 -3.14 5.39
N SER A 105 10.71 -4.39 5.78
CA SER A 105 9.75 -4.87 6.78
C SER A 105 9.86 -4.19 8.14
N TRP A 106 10.94 -3.46 8.42
CA TRP A 106 11.14 -2.78 9.70
C TRP A 106 10.10 -1.69 9.98
N ARG A 107 9.68 -0.92 8.96
CA ARG A 107 8.62 0.11 9.11
C ARG A 107 7.27 -0.52 9.45
N LEU A 108 6.97 -1.66 8.85
CA LEU A 108 5.76 -2.42 9.16
C LEU A 108 5.80 -3.03 10.55
N ARG A 109 6.96 -3.48 11.01
CA ARG A 109 7.16 -4.00 12.37
C ARG A 109 7.01 -2.89 13.40
N ASP A 110 7.59 -1.71 13.15
CA ASP A 110 7.42 -0.53 13.99
C ASP A 110 5.95 -0.09 14.06
N PHE A 111 5.27 -0.04 12.92
CA PHE A 111 3.84 0.22 12.87
C PHE A 111 3.04 -0.81 13.69
N HIS A 112 3.30 -2.10 13.50
CA HIS A 112 2.64 -3.17 14.24
C HIS A 112 2.86 -3.01 15.76
N ALA A 113 4.07 -2.74 16.20
CA ALA A 113 4.39 -2.54 17.62
C ALA A 113 3.61 -1.37 18.23
N ARG A 114 3.57 -0.24 17.53
CA ARG A 114 2.80 0.94 17.98
C ARG A 114 1.29 0.66 18.00
N TRP A 115 0.79 -0.01 16.99
CA TRP A 115 -0.62 -0.36 16.86
C TRP A 115 -1.06 -1.35 17.93
N SER A 116 -0.32 -2.45 18.13
CA SER A 116 -0.60 -3.45 19.16
C SER A 116 -0.52 -2.84 20.57
N SER A 117 0.45 -1.97 20.82
CA SER A 117 0.57 -1.26 22.10
C SER A 117 -0.67 -0.40 22.41
N ARG A 118 -1.20 0.31 21.41
CA ARG A 118 -2.43 1.08 21.55
C ARG A 118 -3.65 0.18 21.82
N LEU A 119 -3.70 -0.99 21.19
CA LEU A 119 -4.83 -1.92 21.31
C LEU A 119 -4.76 -2.81 22.56
N ALA A 120 -3.66 -2.83 23.28
CA ALA A 120 -3.44 -3.76 24.41
C ALA A 120 -4.53 -3.64 25.48
N ALA A 121 -5.00 -2.42 25.78
CA ALA A 121 -6.06 -2.17 26.74
C ALA A 121 -7.48 -2.28 26.17
N ALA A 122 -7.64 -2.45 24.87
CA ALA A 122 -8.95 -2.56 24.24
C ALA A 122 -9.50 -4.00 24.34
N GLY A 123 -10.81 -4.12 24.42
CA GLY A 123 -11.49 -5.44 24.32
C GLY A 123 -11.35 -6.08 22.94
N PRO A 124 -11.88 -7.31 22.75
CA PRO A 124 -11.89 -7.97 21.44
C PRO A 124 -12.53 -7.06 20.38
N SER A 125 -11.89 -6.94 19.22
CA SER A 125 -12.38 -6.13 18.11
C SER A 125 -11.81 -6.61 16.78
N THR A 126 -12.47 -6.22 15.68
CA THR A 126 -11.98 -6.46 14.32
C THR A 126 -10.61 -5.83 14.09
N GLU A 127 -10.34 -4.71 14.73
CA GLU A 127 -9.04 -4.02 14.67
C GLU A 127 -7.94 -4.86 15.33
N LYS A 128 -8.20 -5.49 16.48
CA LYS A 128 -7.26 -6.44 17.11
C LYS A 128 -6.99 -7.66 16.24
N ASP A 129 -8.02 -8.22 15.62
CA ASP A 129 -7.87 -9.36 14.72
C ASP A 129 -7.01 -8.99 13.50
N ALA A 130 -7.21 -7.82 12.92
CA ALA A 130 -6.40 -7.31 11.83
C ALA A 130 -4.93 -7.08 12.25
N CYS A 131 -4.71 -6.54 13.43
CA CYS A 131 -3.37 -6.35 14.00
C CYS A 131 -2.65 -7.69 14.19
N ARG A 132 -3.35 -8.70 14.71
CA ARG A 132 -2.81 -10.05 14.87
C ARG A 132 -2.45 -10.66 13.53
N ALA A 133 -3.34 -10.59 12.55
CA ALA A 133 -3.10 -11.12 11.20
C ALA A 133 -1.87 -10.47 10.54
N LEU A 134 -1.67 -9.18 10.74
CA LEU A 134 -0.44 -8.51 10.28
C LEU A 134 0.81 -9.03 10.99
N GLY A 135 0.74 -9.24 12.30
CA GLY A 135 1.85 -9.81 13.07
C GLY A 135 2.26 -11.19 12.59
N GLU A 136 1.29 -12.07 12.33
CA GLU A 136 1.52 -13.40 11.75
C GLU A 136 2.20 -13.30 10.37
N ARG A 137 1.72 -12.41 9.52
CA ARG A 137 2.27 -12.17 8.19
C ARG A 137 3.72 -11.64 8.23
N LEU A 138 4.04 -10.85 9.24
CA LEU A 138 5.41 -10.35 9.49
C LEU A 138 6.32 -11.39 10.15
N GLY A 139 5.80 -12.57 10.48
CA GLY A 139 6.54 -13.64 11.15
C GLY A 139 6.93 -13.29 12.59
N LEU A 140 6.10 -12.50 13.27
CA LEU A 140 6.31 -12.17 14.68
C LEU A 140 5.91 -13.36 15.57
N ALA A 141 6.68 -13.61 16.62
CA ALA A 141 6.40 -14.70 17.54
C ALA A 141 5.05 -14.53 18.24
N GLU A 142 4.32 -15.65 18.46
CA GLU A 142 3.02 -15.65 19.14
C GLU A 142 3.07 -14.96 20.51
N SER A 143 4.19 -15.03 21.22
CA SER A 143 4.37 -14.36 22.52
C SER A 143 4.25 -12.83 22.44
N LEU A 144 4.63 -12.23 21.31
CA LEU A 144 4.43 -10.80 21.08
C LEU A 144 2.99 -10.46 20.65
N LEU A 145 2.25 -11.45 20.19
CA LEU A 145 0.84 -11.33 19.83
C LEU A 145 -0.09 -11.54 21.02
N GLU A 146 0.37 -12.27 22.05
CA GLU A 146 -0.38 -12.51 23.28
C GLU A 146 -0.43 -11.28 24.19
N ASP A 147 0.63 -10.48 24.22
CA ASP A 147 0.65 -9.18 24.93
C ASP A 147 -0.34 -8.15 24.31
N ALA A 148 -0.87 -8.44 23.14
CA ALA A 148 -1.94 -7.68 22.48
C ALA A 148 -3.36 -8.18 22.82
N ARG A 149 -3.49 -9.16 23.71
CA ARG A 149 -4.76 -9.63 24.28
C ARG A 149 -5.08 -8.82 25.53
#